data_d2d9a60cecfac2ac35fe0aafc3732343
#
_entry.id   d2d9a60cecfac2ac35fe0aafc3732343
#
_cell.length_a   1.000
_cell.length_b   1.000
_cell.length_c   1.000
_cell.angle_alpha   90.00
_cell.angle_beta   90.00
_cell.angle_gamma   90.00
#
_symmetry.space_group_name_H-M   'P 1'
#
loop_
_entity.id
_entity.type
_entity.pdbx_description
1 polymer ?
#
loop_
_entity_poly.entity_id
_entity_poly.type
_entity_poly.pdbx_seq_one_letter_code
_entity_poly.pdbx_strand_id
1 'polypeptide(L)'
;MEIDKTKVLEAGKIASQVKTYARTIVKKDVPLLEIAEKIEARISELGGKPAFPVNLSINEIAAHYTPSHDDKALASGLLKVDFGVHIDGWTADNAFSLDLENSEENKRLIETAEEALNKALDIVKLDIAANQIGGVISETIESRGFSPIINLCGHSMKQYELHGGITIPNIDDGRKVVLKEGLYAIEPFATPGSGKVRDGRPSGIYELTSEKSPRSPLARELLQFIKKEYDKLPFCSRWIVEALDSKALFGLRELEANGNLHHFNQLVEVSGAKVSQAEQTILVEENKVTVTTL
;
A
#
# COMPACT_ATOMS: atom_id res chain seq x y z
N MET A 1 4.34 15.07 17.14
CA MET A 1 5.42 15.54 16.23
C MET A 1 4.73 16.42 15.19
N GLU A 2 5.26 17.57 14.88
CA GLU A 2 4.70 18.47 13.88
C GLU A 2 4.93 17.88 12.47
N ILE A 3 3.92 17.97 11.60
CA ILE A 3 4.01 17.44 10.23
C ILE A 3 4.88 18.35 9.38
N ASP A 4 5.93 17.81 8.76
CA ASP A 4 6.72 18.52 7.76
C ASP A 4 5.97 18.54 6.42
N LYS A 5 5.13 19.57 6.26
CA LYS A 5 4.28 19.75 5.07
C LYS A 5 5.09 19.82 3.77
N THR A 6 6.30 20.38 3.82
CA THR A 6 7.15 20.48 2.62
C THR A 6 7.52 19.09 2.12
N LYS A 7 7.97 18.22 3.01
CA LYS A 7 8.35 16.85 2.67
C LYS A 7 7.15 15.98 2.26
N VAL A 8 6.00 16.16 2.94
CA VAL A 8 4.74 15.49 2.56
C VAL A 8 4.33 15.85 1.13
N LEU A 9 4.34 17.14 0.78
CA LEU A 9 3.97 17.59 -0.55
C LEU A 9 4.99 17.19 -1.62
N GLU A 10 6.29 17.16 -1.27
CA GLU A 10 7.34 16.67 -2.15
C GLU A 10 7.19 15.17 -2.42
N ALA A 11 6.97 14.36 -1.39
CA ALA A 11 6.69 12.92 -1.52
C ALA A 11 5.46 12.68 -2.41
N GLY A 12 4.37 13.44 -2.20
CA GLY A 12 3.16 13.37 -3.02
C GLY A 12 3.39 13.71 -4.49
N LYS A 13 4.16 14.78 -4.76
CA LYS A 13 4.52 15.17 -6.13
C LYS A 13 5.33 14.06 -6.83
N ILE A 14 6.29 13.44 -6.13
CA ILE A 14 7.04 12.33 -6.68
C ILE A 14 6.11 11.14 -6.95
N ALA A 15 5.22 10.79 -6.01
CA ALA A 15 4.26 9.71 -6.17
C ALA A 15 3.37 9.91 -7.41
N SER A 16 2.87 11.14 -7.67
CA SER A 16 2.09 11.47 -8.87
C SER A 16 2.90 11.24 -10.17
N GLN A 17 4.17 11.64 -10.20
CA GLN A 17 5.05 11.41 -11.37
C GLN A 17 5.34 9.92 -11.57
N VAL A 18 5.55 9.18 -10.48
CA VAL A 18 5.77 7.72 -10.51
C VAL A 18 4.53 6.99 -10.98
N LYS A 19 3.32 7.39 -10.52
CA LYS A 19 2.04 6.85 -11.01
C LYS A 19 1.90 7.00 -12.52
N THR A 20 2.20 8.20 -13.03
CA THR A 20 2.17 8.47 -14.48
C THR A 20 3.16 7.57 -15.22
N TYR A 21 4.39 7.44 -14.73
CA TYR A 21 5.41 6.56 -15.30
C TYR A 21 4.99 5.09 -15.25
N ALA A 22 4.49 4.61 -14.10
CA ALA A 22 4.06 3.21 -13.92
C ALA A 22 2.98 2.82 -14.94
N ARG A 23 2.01 3.69 -15.20
CA ARG A 23 0.98 3.47 -16.24
C ARG A 23 1.57 3.29 -17.66
N THR A 24 2.76 3.81 -17.93
CA THR A 24 3.41 3.63 -19.23
C THR A 24 4.16 2.31 -19.37
N ILE A 25 4.73 1.79 -18.28
CA ILE A 25 5.58 0.58 -18.30
C ILE A 25 4.82 -0.70 -17.98
N VAL A 26 3.70 -0.63 -17.24
CA VAL A 26 2.88 -1.80 -16.92
C VAL A 26 2.13 -2.25 -18.17
N LYS A 27 2.53 -3.41 -18.69
CA LYS A 27 1.93 -4.04 -19.86
C LYS A 27 1.73 -5.53 -19.59
N LYS A 28 0.75 -6.13 -20.25
CA LYS A 28 0.55 -7.58 -20.21
C LYS A 28 1.84 -8.32 -20.55
N ASP A 29 2.09 -9.42 -19.87
CA ASP A 29 3.22 -10.33 -20.04
C ASP A 29 4.61 -9.75 -19.70
N VAL A 30 4.69 -8.53 -19.16
CA VAL A 30 5.94 -8.01 -18.58
C VAL A 30 6.16 -8.66 -17.21
N PRO A 31 7.39 -9.09 -16.87
CA PRO A 31 7.70 -9.65 -15.54
C PRO A 31 7.35 -8.66 -14.41
N LEU A 32 6.64 -9.14 -13.38
CA LEU A 32 6.29 -8.29 -12.24
C LEU A 32 7.54 -7.76 -11.52
N LEU A 33 8.60 -8.57 -11.44
CA LEU A 33 9.88 -8.18 -10.86
C LEU A 33 10.46 -6.95 -11.59
N GLU A 34 10.49 -6.97 -12.91
CA GLU A 34 10.97 -5.84 -13.73
C GLU A 34 10.12 -4.57 -13.51
N ILE A 35 8.81 -4.72 -13.38
CA ILE A 35 7.90 -3.59 -13.11
C ILE A 35 8.21 -2.98 -11.75
N ALA A 36 8.33 -3.82 -10.69
CA ALA A 36 8.60 -3.35 -9.34
C ALA A 36 9.93 -2.60 -9.26
N GLU A 37 11.01 -3.20 -9.79
CA GLU A 37 12.35 -2.60 -9.82
C GLU A 37 12.37 -1.26 -10.57
N LYS A 38 11.68 -1.16 -11.71
CA LYS A 38 11.59 0.09 -12.48
C LYS A 38 10.82 1.19 -11.73
N ILE A 39 9.74 0.84 -11.03
CA ILE A 39 8.99 1.81 -10.23
C ILE A 39 9.84 2.31 -9.06
N GLU A 40 10.50 1.41 -8.33
CA GLU A 40 11.38 1.75 -7.20
C GLU A 40 12.60 2.57 -7.63
N ALA A 41 13.22 2.21 -8.76
CA ALA A 41 14.28 3.00 -9.36
C ALA A 41 13.80 4.42 -9.73
N ARG A 42 12.58 4.53 -10.29
CA ARG A 42 12.01 5.83 -10.65
C ARG A 42 11.74 6.71 -9.44
N ILE A 43 11.29 6.14 -8.32
CA ILE A 43 11.16 6.86 -7.05
C ILE A 43 12.51 7.46 -6.64
N SER A 44 13.57 6.66 -6.69
CA SER A 44 14.92 7.06 -6.31
C SER A 44 15.51 8.12 -7.26
N GLU A 45 15.31 8.00 -8.56
CA GLU A 45 15.73 9.00 -9.58
C GLU A 45 15.11 10.38 -9.34
N LEU A 46 13.87 10.42 -8.80
CA LEU A 46 13.16 11.65 -8.49
C LEU A 46 13.52 12.23 -7.11
N GLY A 47 14.42 11.58 -6.37
CA GLY A 47 14.92 12.05 -5.07
C GLY A 47 14.13 11.55 -3.87
N GLY A 48 13.13 10.69 -4.06
CA GLY A 48 12.42 9.99 -2.98
C GLY A 48 13.05 8.66 -2.62
N LYS A 49 12.47 7.99 -1.62
CA LYS A 49 12.73 6.57 -1.32
C LYS A 49 11.41 5.81 -1.31
N PRO A 50 11.39 4.52 -1.69
CA PRO A 50 10.20 3.69 -1.49
C PRO A 50 9.81 3.63 0.00
N ALA A 51 8.55 3.96 0.32
CA ALA A 51 8.03 3.87 1.68
C ALA A 51 7.70 2.44 2.09
N PHE A 52 7.44 1.60 1.10
CA PHE A 52 7.26 0.15 1.21
C PHE A 52 7.52 -0.48 -0.17
N PRO A 53 7.72 -1.82 -0.25
CA PRO A 53 7.94 -2.51 -1.52
C PRO A 53 6.75 -2.35 -2.44
N VAL A 54 6.99 -2.11 -3.73
CA VAL A 54 5.92 -2.03 -4.73
C VAL A 54 5.10 -3.31 -4.73
N ASN A 55 3.80 -3.19 -4.48
CA ASN A 55 2.85 -4.29 -4.53
C ASN A 55 2.22 -4.38 -5.93
N LEU A 56 2.22 -5.58 -6.51
CA LEU A 56 1.72 -5.89 -7.84
C LEU A 56 0.72 -7.05 -7.78
N SER A 57 -0.46 -6.79 -7.25
CA SER A 57 -1.45 -7.80 -6.89
C SER A 57 -2.41 -8.10 -8.05
N ILE A 58 -2.43 -9.35 -8.54
CA ILE A 58 -3.24 -9.79 -9.69
C ILE A 58 -4.58 -10.36 -9.20
N ASN A 59 -5.67 -10.02 -9.87
CA ASN A 59 -7.01 -10.58 -9.73
C ASN A 59 -7.50 -10.65 -8.27
N GLU A 60 -7.66 -11.85 -7.72
CA GLU A 60 -8.17 -12.12 -6.37
C GLU A 60 -7.20 -11.75 -5.24
N ILE A 61 -5.94 -11.55 -5.53
CA ILE A 61 -4.98 -11.02 -4.55
C ILE A 61 -5.28 -9.52 -4.42
N ALA A 62 -5.86 -9.12 -3.31
CA ALA A 62 -6.25 -7.74 -3.08
C ALA A 62 -5.04 -6.83 -2.82
N ALA A 63 -4.09 -7.28 -1.99
CA ALA A 63 -2.92 -6.53 -1.58
C ALA A 63 -1.75 -7.43 -1.16
N HIS A 64 -0.61 -6.82 -0.89
CA HIS A 64 0.60 -7.42 -0.33
C HIS A 64 1.26 -8.48 -1.23
N TYR A 65 1.14 -8.39 -2.54
CA TYR A 65 1.97 -9.16 -3.44
C TYR A 65 3.13 -8.29 -3.93
N THR A 66 4.34 -8.57 -3.44
CA THR A 66 5.58 -8.00 -4.02
C THR A 66 6.42 -9.14 -4.61
N PRO A 67 6.99 -8.98 -5.81
CA PRO A 67 7.82 -10.03 -6.41
C PRO A 67 9.09 -10.30 -5.57
N SER A 68 9.45 -11.58 -5.40
CA SER A 68 10.74 -11.97 -4.85
C SER A 68 11.87 -11.73 -5.85
N HIS A 69 13.13 -11.85 -5.42
CA HIS A 69 14.31 -11.65 -6.28
C HIS A 69 14.43 -12.64 -7.45
N ASP A 70 13.71 -13.74 -7.41
CA ASP A 70 13.67 -14.80 -8.42
C ASP A 70 12.27 -15.07 -8.99
N ASP A 71 11.33 -14.15 -8.74
CA ASP A 71 9.94 -14.24 -9.19
C ASP A 71 9.84 -14.30 -10.71
N LYS A 72 8.97 -15.17 -11.20
CA LYS A 72 8.70 -15.39 -12.63
C LYS A 72 7.29 -14.98 -13.07
N ALA A 73 6.50 -14.44 -12.14
CA ALA A 73 5.13 -14.03 -12.43
C ALA A 73 5.12 -12.88 -13.45
N LEU A 74 4.16 -12.95 -14.36
CA LEU A 74 3.96 -11.96 -15.41
C LEU A 74 2.71 -11.13 -15.13
N ALA A 75 2.74 -9.86 -15.50
CA ALA A 75 1.60 -8.96 -15.40
C ALA A 75 0.44 -9.46 -16.28
N SER A 76 -0.73 -9.62 -15.68
CA SER A 76 -1.93 -10.14 -16.34
C SER A 76 -3.21 -9.74 -15.59
N GLY A 77 -4.35 -10.03 -16.16
CA GLY A 77 -5.64 -9.86 -15.50
C GLY A 77 -5.97 -8.43 -15.12
N LEU A 78 -6.61 -8.26 -13.97
CA LEU A 78 -6.77 -6.99 -13.28
C LEU A 78 -5.61 -6.84 -12.30
N LEU A 79 -4.70 -5.91 -12.58
CA LEU A 79 -3.49 -5.68 -11.80
C LEU A 79 -3.62 -4.42 -10.95
N LYS A 80 -3.50 -4.56 -9.62
CA LYS A 80 -3.31 -3.44 -8.69
C LYS A 80 -1.83 -3.12 -8.61
N VAL A 81 -1.50 -1.85 -8.79
CA VAL A 81 -0.17 -1.28 -8.59
C VAL A 81 -0.27 -0.34 -7.40
N ASP A 82 0.40 -0.70 -6.32
CA ASP A 82 0.34 0.00 -5.05
C ASP A 82 1.78 0.27 -4.58
N PHE A 83 2.09 1.53 -4.31
CA PHE A 83 3.45 1.98 -3.98
C PHE A 83 3.43 3.24 -3.12
N GLY A 84 4.36 3.31 -2.21
CA GLY A 84 4.61 4.49 -1.38
C GLY A 84 5.92 5.18 -1.72
N VAL A 85 5.93 6.50 -1.58
CA VAL A 85 7.13 7.34 -1.66
C VAL A 85 7.32 8.04 -0.33
N HIS A 86 8.54 8.13 0.18
CA HIS A 86 8.80 8.97 1.34
C HIS A 86 9.99 9.91 1.15
N ILE A 87 9.93 11.06 1.83
CA ILE A 87 11.03 11.99 2.06
C ILE A 87 11.25 12.06 3.57
N ASP A 88 12.39 11.57 4.03
CA ASP A 88 12.74 11.49 5.46
C ASP A 88 11.61 10.89 6.33
N GLY A 89 10.99 9.80 5.85
CA GLY A 89 9.92 9.09 6.57
C GLY A 89 8.52 9.69 6.43
N TRP A 90 8.35 10.84 5.77
CA TRP A 90 7.04 11.41 5.44
C TRP A 90 6.51 10.77 4.16
N THR A 91 5.51 9.92 4.29
CA THR A 91 5.03 9.04 3.24
C THR A 91 3.89 9.65 2.42
N ALA A 92 3.92 9.40 1.12
CA ALA A 92 2.80 9.51 0.20
C ALA A 92 2.48 8.12 -0.34
N ASP A 93 1.32 7.62 -0.01
CA ASP A 93 0.77 6.32 -0.39
C ASP A 93 -0.16 6.47 -1.59
N ASN A 94 -0.10 5.55 -2.54
CA ASN A 94 -0.89 5.64 -3.76
C ASN A 94 -1.07 4.29 -4.45
N ALA A 95 -2.30 3.98 -4.82
CA ALA A 95 -2.58 2.82 -5.64
C ALA A 95 -3.54 3.11 -6.80
N PHE A 96 -3.45 2.28 -7.81
CA PHE A 96 -4.38 2.24 -8.94
C PHE A 96 -4.47 0.85 -9.53
N SER A 97 -5.56 0.58 -10.23
CA SER A 97 -5.77 -0.68 -10.93
C SER A 97 -5.65 -0.50 -12.45
N LEU A 98 -5.23 -1.56 -13.14
CA LEU A 98 -5.15 -1.65 -14.60
C LEU A 98 -5.81 -2.93 -15.11
N ASP A 99 -6.56 -2.80 -16.19
CA ASP A 99 -7.08 -3.94 -16.94
C ASP A 99 -6.09 -4.32 -18.06
N LEU A 100 -5.49 -5.50 -17.95
CA LEU A 100 -4.53 -6.03 -18.92
C LEU A 100 -5.18 -7.06 -19.88
N GLU A 101 -6.51 -7.24 -19.81
CA GLU A 101 -7.26 -8.22 -20.59
C GLU A 101 -8.29 -7.60 -21.54
N ASN A 102 -8.48 -6.27 -21.48
CA ASN A 102 -9.54 -5.55 -22.19
C ASN A 102 -10.95 -6.08 -21.83
N SER A 103 -11.20 -6.32 -20.55
CA SER A 103 -12.45 -6.84 -19.99
C SER A 103 -13.38 -5.70 -19.56
N GLU A 104 -14.61 -5.68 -20.04
CA GLU A 104 -15.60 -4.69 -19.61
C GLU A 104 -15.94 -4.80 -18.12
N GLU A 105 -15.90 -6.01 -17.55
CA GLU A 105 -16.07 -6.21 -16.11
C GLU A 105 -14.92 -5.57 -15.31
N ASN A 106 -13.67 -5.78 -15.74
CA ASN A 106 -12.51 -5.17 -15.09
C ASN A 106 -12.58 -3.64 -15.15
N LYS A 107 -12.94 -3.07 -16.31
CA LYS A 107 -13.09 -1.62 -16.46
C LYS A 107 -14.12 -1.05 -15.50
N ARG A 108 -15.31 -1.65 -15.45
CA ARG A 108 -16.39 -1.25 -14.53
C ARG A 108 -15.95 -1.34 -13.06
N LEU A 109 -15.22 -2.40 -12.72
CA LEU A 109 -14.74 -2.61 -11.36
C LEU A 109 -13.69 -1.56 -10.97
N ILE A 110 -12.77 -1.21 -11.88
CA ILE A 110 -11.77 -0.14 -11.70
C ILE A 110 -12.46 1.21 -11.54
N GLU A 111 -13.36 1.56 -12.46
CA GLU A 111 -14.13 2.81 -12.41
C GLU A 111 -14.91 2.95 -11.09
N THR A 112 -15.42 1.82 -10.57
CA THR A 112 -16.16 1.81 -9.31
C THR A 112 -15.26 2.16 -8.10
N ALA A 113 -14.06 1.60 -8.01
CA ALA A 113 -13.11 1.94 -6.96
C ALA A 113 -12.63 3.41 -7.07
N GLU A 114 -12.36 3.88 -8.28
CA GLU A 114 -11.97 5.28 -8.55
C GLU A 114 -13.11 6.26 -8.21
N GLU A 115 -14.36 5.94 -8.55
CA GLU A 115 -15.51 6.77 -8.17
C GLU A 115 -15.73 6.80 -6.66
N ALA A 116 -15.61 5.65 -5.99
CA ALA A 116 -15.71 5.58 -4.53
C ALA A 116 -14.64 6.43 -3.84
N LEU A 117 -13.40 6.38 -4.35
CA LEU A 117 -12.32 7.23 -3.87
C LEU A 117 -12.64 8.72 -4.05
N ASN A 118 -13.06 9.14 -5.25
CA ASN A 118 -13.37 10.53 -5.52
C ASN A 118 -14.48 11.07 -4.61
N LYS A 119 -15.57 10.31 -4.44
CA LYS A 119 -16.68 10.70 -3.54
C LYS A 119 -16.25 10.73 -2.07
N ALA A 120 -15.36 9.82 -1.65
CA ALA A 120 -14.79 9.85 -0.32
C ALA A 120 -13.95 11.12 -0.10
N LEU A 121 -13.11 11.49 -1.07
CA LEU A 121 -12.28 12.70 -1.03
C LEU A 121 -13.12 13.98 -0.97
N ASP A 122 -14.26 14.03 -1.66
CA ASP A 122 -15.17 15.20 -1.68
C ASP A 122 -15.75 15.55 -0.32
N ILE A 123 -15.91 14.58 0.59
CA ILE A 123 -16.51 14.80 1.90
C ILE A 123 -15.48 14.98 3.03
N VAL A 124 -14.18 14.68 2.76
CA VAL A 124 -13.15 14.76 3.81
C VAL A 124 -12.99 16.19 4.31
N LYS A 125 -12.99 16.33 5.63
CA LYS A 125 -12.72 17.57 6.36
C LYS A 125 -12.21 17.24 7.76
N LEU A 126 -11.66 18.22 8.43
CA LEU A 126 -11.31 18.11 9.85
C LEU A 126 -12.53 17.67 10.67
N ASP A 127 -12.31 16.80 11.63
CA ASP A 127 -13.34 16.25 12.55
C ASP A 127 -14.46 15.42 11.88
N ILE A 128 -14.32 15.06 10.60
CA ILE A 128 -15.23 14.06 10.03
C ILE A 128 -15.01 12.70 10.70
N ALA A 129 -16.08 11.97 10.94
CA ALA A 129 -15.97 10.60 11.44
C ALA A 129 -15.56 9.64 10.31
N ALA A 130 -14.57 8.78 10.55
CA ALA A 130 -14.01 7.85 9.56
C ALA A 130 -15.08 6.90 8.99
N ASN A 131 -16.04 6.48 9.79
CA ASN A 131 -17.15 5.64 9.32
C ASN A 131 -18.08 6.34 8.32
N GLN A 132 -18.18 7.68 8.35
CA GLN A 132 -18.95 8.42 7.33
C GLN A 132 -18.25 8.35 5.96
N ILE A 133 -16.92 8.40 5.93
CA ILE A 133 -16.14 8.18 4.72
C ILE A 133 -16.38 6.76 4.20
N GLY A 134 -16.29 5.76 5.10
CA GLY A 134 -16.58 4.36 4.77
C GLY A 134 -18.01 4.14 4.26
N GLY A 135 -18.99 4.84 4.81
CA GLY A 135 -20.38 4.82 4.35
C GLY A 135 -20.51 5.29 2.89
N VAL A 136 -19.85 6.41 2.53
CA VAL A 136 -19.85 6.91 1.14
C VAL A 136 -19.14 5.93 0.19
N ILE A 137 -18.04 5.31 0.65
CA ILE A 137 -17.33 4.29 -0.13
C ILE A 137 -18.24 3.10 -0.41
N SER A 138 -18.86 2.51 0.64
CA SER A 138 -19.74 1.34 0.49
C SER A 138 -20.97 1.64 -0.35
N GLU A 139 -21.66 2.76 -0.10
CA GLU A 139 -22.82 3.17 -0.90
C GLU A 139 -22.48 3.31 -2.39
N THR A 140 -21.32 3.89 -2.69
CA THR A 140 -20.88 4.05 -4.08
C THR A 140 -20.61 2.71 -4.74
N ILE A 141 -19.85 1.82 -4.09
CA ILE A 141 -19.51 0.51 -4.63
C ILE A 141 -20.76 -0.36 -4.81
N GLU A 142 -21.65 -0.39 -3.81
CA GLU A 142 -22.90 -1.18 -3.83
C GLU A 142 -23.87 -0.69 -4.90
N SER A 143 -23.99 0.63 -5.10
CA SER A 143 -24.82 1.21 -6.16
C SER A 143 -24.41 0.79 -7.57
N ARG A 144 -23.16 0.39 -7.76
CA ARG A 144 -22.59 -0.14 -9.00
C ARG A 144 -22.74 -1.66 -9.16
N GLY A 145 -23.31 -2.36 -8.14
CA GLY A 145 -23.54 -3.80 -8.12
C GLY A 145 -22.31 -4.62 -7.69
N PHE A 146 -21.36 -4.00 -7.00
CA PHE A 146 -20.18 -4.64 -6.43
C PHE A 146 -20.23 -4.62 -4.89
N SER A 147 -19.27 -5.27 -4.24
CA SER A 147 -19.13 -5.28 -2.77
C SER A 147 -17.84 -4.57 -2.37
N PRO A 148 -17.85 -3.71 -1.33
CA PRO A 148 -16.61 -3.22 -0.72
C PRO A 148 -15.89 -4.35 0.00
N ILE A 149 -14.57 -4.28 0.11
CA ILE A 149 -13.80 -5.19 0.98
C ILE A 149 -13.86 -4.64 2.41
N ILE A 150 -14.66 -5.28 3.26
CA ILE A 150 -15.02 -4.76 4.60
C ILE A 150 -13.90 -4.87 5.65
N ASN A 151 -12.89 -5.67 5.41
CA ASN A 151 -11.77 -5.89 6.32
C ASN A 151 -10.42 -5.38 5.77
N LEU A 152 -10.46 -4.51 4.76
CA LEU A 152 -9.39 -3.60 4.38
C LEU A 152 -9.82 -2.16 4.69
N CYS A 153 -8.87 -1.29 4.96
CA CYS A 153 -9.15 0.08 5.37
C CYS A 153 -7.98 1.00 5.06
N GLY A 154 -8.28 2.23 4.70
CA GLY A 154 -7.32 3.31 4.73
C GLY A 154 -6.81 3.58 6.15
N HIS A 155 -5.75 4.36 6.28
CA HIS A 155 -5.08 4.55 7.56
C HIS A 155 -4.45 5.94 7.70
N SER A 156 -4.20 6.35 8.94
CA SER A 156 -3.32 7.48 9.22
C SER A 156 -1.86 7.07 9.05
N MET A 157 -1.02 8.03 8.70
CA MET A 157 0.43 7.87 8.59
C MET A 157 1.15 8.86 9.48
N LYS A 158 2.36 8.48 9.95
CA LYS A 158 3.27 9.35 10.67
C LYS A 158 4.68 9.19 10.11
N GLN A 159 5.59 10.04 10.53
CA GLN A 159 6.98 9.93 10.09
C GLN A 159 7.56 8.55 10.45
N TYR A 160 8.03 7.80 9.44
CA TYR A 160 8.51 6.42 9.52
C TYR A 160 7.50 5.40 10.07
N GLU A 161 6.22 5.71 10.03
CA GLU A 161 5.14 4.81 10.49
C GLU A 161 4.02 4.83 9.46
N LEU A 162 3.94 3.78 8.64
CA LEU A 162 2.96 3.67 7.56
C LEU A 162 1.54 3.55 8.12
N HIS A 163 1.34 2.74 9.18
CA HIS A 163 0.04 2.53 9.82
C HIS A 163 -0.03 3.26 11.16
N GLY A 164 -0.42 4.53 11.14
CA GLY A 164 -0.37 5.47 12.28
C GLY A 164 -1.46 5.28 13.35
N GLY A 165 -2.29 4.23 13.26
CA GLY A 165 -3.23 3.78 14.30
C GLY A 165 -4.68 4.22 14.12
N ILE A 166 -5.01 5.22 13.28
CA ILE A 166 -6.39 5.52 12.87
C ILE A 166 -6.68 4.76 11.58
N THR A 167 -7.82 4.05 11.52
CA THR A 167 -8.29 3.37 10.31
C THR A 167 -9.48 4.10 9.69
N ILE A 168 -9.53 4.14 8.35
CA ILE A 168 -10.64 4.65 7.56
C ILE A 168 -11.30 3.44 6.89
N PRO A 169 -12.43 2.93 7.40
CA PRO A 169 -13.04 1.70 6.88
C PRO A 169 -13.62 1.90 5.48
N ASN A 170 -13.83 0.81 4.76
CA ASN A 170 -14.53 0.81 3.47
C ASN A 170 -16.06 0.66 3.59
N ILE A 171 -16.58 0.69 4.81
CA ILE A 171 -18.01 0.62 5.13
C ILE A 171 -18.34 1.55 6.31
N ASP A 172 -19.61 1.86 6.53
CA ASP A 172 -20.04 2.41 7.81
C ASP A 172 -20.01 1.30 8.87
N ASP A 173 -18.96 1.26 9.66
CA ASP A 173 -18.76 0.29 10.74
C ASP A 173 -19.31 0.76 12.10
N GLY A 174 -19.97 1.92 12.14
CA GLY A 174 -20.55 2.54 13.34
C GLY A 174 -19.54 3.16 14.31
N ARG A 175 -18.22 3.04 14.07
CA ARG A 175 -17.19 3.64 14.94
C ARG A 175 -17.03 5.13 14.63
N LYS A 176 -17.15 5.96 15.68
CA LYS A 176 -17.09 7.43 15.53
C LYS A 176 -15.68 7.99 15.80
N VAL A 177 -14.66 7.34 15.23
CA VAL A 177 -13.29 7.89 15.24
C VAL A 177 -13.22 9.04 14.25
N VAL A 178 -12.80 10.23 14.70
CA VAL A 178 -12.74 11.42 13.84
C VAL A 178 -11.33 11.66 13.33
N LEU A 179 -11.23 12.14 12.10
CA LEU A 179 -9.97 12.57 11.50
C LEU A 179 -9.57 13.90 12.13
N LYS A 180 -8.37 13.94 12.71
CA LYS A 180 -7.72 15.15 13.19
C LYS A 180 -6.75 15.68 12.14
N GLU A 181 -6.08 16.80 12.41
CA GLU A 181 -4.94 17.22 11.59
C GLU A 181 -3.95 16.06 11.45
N GLY A 182 -3.61 15.69 10.22
CA GLY A 182 -2.84 14.49 9.99
C GLY A 182 -2.71 14.12 8.51
N LEU A 183 -1.92 13.09 8.30
CA LEU A 183 -1.71 12.46 6.99
C LEU A 183 -2.46 11.13 6.96
N TYR A 184 -3.24 10.92 5.89
CA TYR A 184 -4.09 9.73 5.76
C TYR A 184 -4.05 9.17 4.34
N ALA A 185 -4.13 7.86 4.21
CA ALA A 185 -4.44 7.14 2.99
C ALA A 185 -5.94 6.80 2.96
N ILE A 186 -6.59 7.02 1.83
CA ILE A 186 -7.96 6.57 1.57
C ILE A 186 -7.90 5.60 0.40
N GLU A 187 -8.31 4.35 0.63
CA GLU A 187 -8.10 3.23 -0.29
C GLU A 187 -9.35 2.33 -0.42
N PRO A 188 -10.31 2.71 -1.23
CA PRO A 188 -11.45 1.84 -1.56
C PRO A 188 -11.01 0.60 -2.32
N PHE A 189 -11.56 -0.55 -1.91
CA PHE A 189 -11.44 -1.83 -2.59
C PHE A 189 -12.82 -2.34 -3.00
N ALA A 190 -12.99 -2.66 -4.28
CA ALA A 190 -14.24 -3.19 -4.83
C ALA A 190 -14.05 -4.59 -5.41
N THR A 191 -15.06 -5.46 -5.27
CA THR A 191 -15.07 -6.83 -5.78
C THR A 191 -16.47 -7.26 -6.21
N PRO A 192 -16.62 -8.12 -7.24
CA PRO A 192 -17.89 -8.83 -7.47
C PRO A 192 -18.10 -10.01 -6.50
N GLY A 193 -17.13 -10.29 -5.63
CA GLY A 193 -17.12 -11.43 -4.72
C GLY A 193 -17.73 -11.19 -3.36
N SER A 194 -17.19 -11.88 -2.34
CA SER A 194 -17.74 -11.90 -0.98
C SER A 194 -17.54 -10.62 -0.17
N GLY A 195 -16.70 -9.69 -0.66
CA GLY A 195 -16.38 -8.46 0.06
C GLY A 195 -15.49 -8.67 1.28
N LYS A 196 -14.70 -9.74 1.32
CA LYS A 196 -13.74 -10.04 2.39
C LYS A 196 -12.46 -10.62 1.85
N VAL A 197 -11.35 -10.30 2.51
CA VAL A 197 -10.07 -10.97 2.29
C VAL A 197 -9.69 -11.87 3.47
N ARG A 198 -8.85 -12.84 3.18
CA ARG A 198 -8.19 -13.72 4.15
C ARG A 198 -6.69 -13.72 3.89
N ASP A 199 -5.93 -14.15 4.88
CA ASP A 199 -4.50 -14.40 4.73
C ASP A 199 -4.25 -15.48 3.67
N GLY A 200 -3.36 -15.15 2.75
CA GLY A 200 -2.83 -16.04 1.73
C GLY A 200 -1.44 -16.57 2.09
N ARG A 201 -0.55 -16.61 1.11
CA ARG A 201 0.85 -17.01 1.31
C ARG A 201 1.64 -15.86 1.95
N PRO A 202 2.77 -16.14 2.63
CA PRO A 202 3.71 -15.13 3.05
C PRO A 202 4.11 -14.23 1.87
N SER A 203 4.11 -12.92 2.08
CA SER A 203 4.34 -11.95 1.00
C SER A 203 5.82 -11.68 0.71
N GLY A 204 6.68 -11.95 1.68
CA GLY A 204 8.07 -11.49 1.68
C GLY A 204 8.22 -10.01 2.08
N ILE A 205 7.15 -9.37 2.56
CA ILE A 205 7.15 -8.03 3.14
C ILE A 205 7.25 -8.13 4.65
N TYR A 206 8.12 -7.34 5.24
CA TYR A 206 8.40 -7.34 6.68
C TYR A 206 8.36 -5.91 7.24
N GLU A 207 8.07 -5.81 8.53
CA GLU A 207 8.15 -4.58 9.30
C GLU A 207 8.90 -4.83 10.61
N LEU A 208 9.75 -3.88 11.03
CA LEU A 208 10.45 -3.94 12.30
C LEU A 208 9.51 -3.61 13.46
N THR A 209 9.25 -4.59 14.32
CA THR A 209 8.35 -4.45 15.47
C THR A 209 9.07 -4.48 16.82
N SER A 210 10.30 -5.01 16.85
CA SER A 210 11.07 -5.12 18.09
C SER A 210 12.58 -5.08 17.84
N GLU A 211 13.31 -4.40 18.71
CA GLU A 211 14.78 -4.32 18.68
C GLU A 211 15.44 -5.36 19.60
N LYS A 212 14.72 -6.37 20.06
CA LYS A 212 15.27 -7.45 20.90
C LYS A 212 16.48 -8.09 20.22
N SER A 213 17.60 -8.22 20.95
CA SER A 213 18.84 -8.75 20.37
C SER A 213 18.70 -10.21 19.95
N PRO A 214 18.93 -10.56 18.68
CA PRO A 214 18.96 -11.95 18.21
C PRO A 214 20.26 -12.65 18.59
N ARG A 215 20.29 -13.98 18.45
CA ARG A 215 21.43 -14.80 18.91
C ARG A 215 22.62 -14.74 17.96
N SER A 216 22.40 -14.92 16.67
CA SER A 216 23.50 -15.01 15.71
C SER A 216 24.10 -13.63 15.37
N PRO A 217 25.41 -13.57 15.04
CA PRO A 217 26.02 -12.34 14.52
C PRO A 217 25.34 -11.84 13.26
N LEU A 218 25.00 -12.75 12.31
CA LEU A 218 24.33 -12.43 11.06
C LEU A 218 22.99 -11.70 11.29
N ALA A 219 22.15 -12.23 12.20
CA ALA A 219 20.88 -11.60 12.49
C ALA A 219 21.06 -10.24 13.23
N ARG A 220 22.09 -10.09 14.05
CA ARG A 220 22.41 -8.79 14.69
C ARG A 220 22.82 -7.72 13.66
N GLU A 221 23.69 -8.09 12.74
CA GLU A 221 24.12 -7.20 11.66
C GLU A 221 22.94 -6.80 10.77
N LEU A 222 22.11 -7.78 10.39
CA LEU A 222 20.91 -7.54 9.60
C LEU A 222 19.90 -6.64 10.34
N LEU A 223 19.69 -6.83 11.65
CA LEU A 223 18.82 -5.97 12.45
C LEU A 223 19.29 -4.51 12.45
N GLN A 224 20.61 -4.29 12.58
CA GLN A 224 21.18 -2.94 12.51
C GLN A 224 21.02 -2.32 11.12
N PHE A 225 21.20 -3.11 10.06
CA PHE A 225 20.97 -2.67 8.69
C PHE A 225 19.51 -2.26 8.48
N ILE A 226 18.55 -3.13 8.85
CA ILE A 226 17.11 -2.87 8.72
C ILE A 226 16.73 -1.59 9.46
N LYS A 227 17.18 -1.45 10.71
CA LYS A 227 16.90 -0.25 11.52
C LYS A 227 17.42 1.02 10.89
N LYS A 228 18.62 0.98 10.30
CA LYS A 228 19.25 2.15 9.67
C LYS A 228 18.57 2.54 8.36
N GLU A 229 18.24 1.56 7.51
CA GLU A 229 17.76 1.84 6.15
C GLU A 229 16.25 2.05 6.08
N TYR A 230 15.47 1.30 6.88
CA TYR A 230 14.01 1.30 6.78
C TYR A 230 13.31 1.84 8.03
N ASP A 231 13.99 1.88 9.18
CA ASP A 231 13.40 2.23 10.48
C ASP A 231 12.18 1.32 10.76
N LYS A 232 10.95 1.87 10.79
CA LYS A 232 9.69 1.13 10.93
C LYS A 232 8.90 1.03 9.61
N LEU A 233 9.43 1.53 8.51
CA LEU A 233 8.77 1.37 7.23
C LEU A 233 8.88 -0.08 6.75
N PRO A 234 7.84 -0.63 6.09
CA PRO A 234 7.89 -1.96 5.52
C PRO A 234 8.99 -2.10 4.46
N PHE A 235 9.63 -3.26 4.44
CA PHE A 235 10.66 -3.62 3.47
C PHE A 235 10.46 -5.06 2.98
N CYS A 236 11.16 -5.50 1.94
CA CYS A 236 11.01 -6.86 1.42
C CYS A 236 12.31 -7.66 1.40
N SER A 237 12.14 -9.00 1.34
CA SER A 237 13.26 -9.94 1.21
C SER A 237 14.11 -9.68 -0.04
N ARG A 238 13.51 -9.20 -1.14
CA ARG A 238 14.21 -8.83 -2.40
C ARG A 238 15.25 -7.74 -2.14
N TRP A 239 14.89 -6.65 -1.47
CA TRP A 239 15.82 -5.57 -1.13
C TRP A 239 16.96 -6.03 -0.23
N ILE A 240 16.68 -6.96 0.68
CA ILE A 240 17.72 -7.53 1.54
C ILE A 240 18.71 -8.39 0.75
N VAL A 241 18.20 -9.19 -0.21
CA VAL A 241 19.06 -10.00 -1.10
C VAL A 241 19.91 -9.11 -2.00
N GLU A 242 19.34 -8.04 -2.52
CA GLU A 242 20.05 -7.06 -3.37
C GLU A 242 21.17 -6.35 -2.60
N ALA A 243 20.92 -5.95 -1.36
CA ALA A 243 21.89 -5.21 -0.55
C ALA A 243 22.98 -6.09 0.09
N LEU A 244 22.67 -7.34 0.47
CA LEU A 244 23.50 -8.16 1.36
C LEU A 244 23.73 -9.62 0.89
N ASP A 245 23.21 -10.01 -0.26
CA ASP A 245 23.14 -11.36 -0.82
C ASP A 245 22.07 -12.28 -0.22
N SER A 246 21.89 -13.48 -0.82
CA SER A 246 20.88 -14.46 -0.44
C SER A 246 21.10 -15.11 0.94
N LYS A 247 22.29 -15.05 1.52
CA LYS A 247 22.56 -15.56 2.88
C LYS A 247 21.83 -14.77 3.94
N ALA A 248 21.54 -13.49 3.68
CA ALA A 248 20.78 -12.65 4.59
C ALA A 248 19.35 -13.16 4.85
N LEU A 249 18.79 -14.00 3.96
CA LEU A 249 17.50 -14.68 4.17
C LEU A 249 17.48 -15.58 5.41
N PHE A 250 18.63 -16.15 5.80
CA PHE A 250 18.74 -16.90 7.07
C PHE A 250 18.61 -15.97 8.28
N GLY A 251 19.19 -14.77 8.18
CA GLY A 251 19.03 -13.72 9.19
C GLY A 251 17.58 -13.24 9.31
N LEU A 252 16.88 -13.03 8.20
CA LEU A 252 15.45 -12.66 8.19
C LEU A 252 14.60 -13.70 8.92
N ARG A 253 14.79 -15.00 8.64
CA ARG A 253 14.08 -16.08 9.34
C ARG A 253 14.35 -16.10 10.84
N GLU A 254 15.59 -15.84 11.26
CA GLU A 254 15.93 -15.76 12.67
C GLU A 254 15.27 -14.54 13.33
N LEU A 255 15.28 -13.37 12.68
CA LEU A 255 14.64 -12.16 13.18
C LEU A 255 13.11 -12.32 13.30
N GLU A 256 12.48 -12.96 12.32
CA GLU A 256 11.05 -13.31 12.36
C GLU A 256 10.76 -14.27 13.54
N ALA A 257 11.49 -15.37 13.64
CA ALA A 257 11.34 -16.34 14.73
C ALA A 257 11.62 -15.75 16.12
N ASN A 258 12.50 -14.75 16.22
CA ASN A 258 12.81 -14.03 17.46
C ASN A 258 11.77 -12.97 17.82
N GLY A 259 10.81 -12.67 16.93
CA GLY A 259 9.78 -11.66 17.09
C GLY A 259 10.30 -10.22 16.89
N ASN A 260 11.35 -10.05 16.10
CA ASN A 260 11.82 -8.74 15.69
C ASN A 260 11.00 -8.18 14.53
N LEU A 261 10.53 -9.06 13.65
CA LEU A 261 9.85 -8.71 12.42
C LEU A 261 8.41 -9.24 12.44
N HIS A 262 7.49 -8.41 11.99
CA HIS A 262 6.20 -8.83 11.51
C HIS A 262 6.34 -9.19 10.03
N HIS A 263 5.86 -10.37 9.60
CA HIS A 263 5.83 -10.81 8.22
C HIS A 263 4.39 -10.73 7.72
N PHE A 264 4.13 -9.87 6.75
CA PHE A 264 2.81 -9.72 6.15
C PHE A 264 2.47 -10.91 5.26
N ASN A 265 1.20 -11.29 5.24
CA ASN A 265 0.66 -12.24 4.27
C ASN A 265 0.06 -11.50 3.08
N GLN A 266 0.02 -12.14 1.91
CA GLN A 266 -0.82 -11.72 0.81
C GLN A 266 -2.28 -11.72 1.28
N LEU A 267 -3.06 -10.76 0.85
CA LEU A 267 -4.48 -10.65 1.19
C LEU A 267 -5.30 -11.09 -0.02
N VAL A 268 -6.06 -12.18 0.15
CA VAL A 268 -6.76 -12.85 -0.96
C VAL A 268 -8.26 -12.79 -0.74
N GLU A 269 -9.02 -12.38 -1.74
CA GLU A 269 -10.48 -12.37 -1.69
C GLU A 269 -11.03 -13.78 -1.46
N VAL A 270 -11.96 -13.91 -0.50
CA VAL A 270 -12.38 -15.21 0.05
C VAL A 270 -13.04 -16.11 -1.00
N SER A 271 -13.82 -15.56 -1.91
CA SER A 271 -14.48 -16.32 -2.98
C SER A 271 -13.61 -16.53 -4.24
N GLY A 272 -12.42 -15.92 -4.28
CA GLY A 272 -11.53 -15.95 -5.43
C GLY A 272 -11.94 -14.97 -6.54
N ALA A 273 -12.81 -14.02 -6.24
CA ALA A 273 -13.20 -12.99 -7.18
C ALA A 273 -12.13 -11.90 -7.31
N LYS A 274 -12.10 -11.22 -8.45
CA LYS A 274 -11.18 -10.11 -8.70
C LYS A 274 -11.44 -8.95 -7.73
N VAL A 275 -10.39 -8.22 -7.40
CA VAL A 275 -10.45 -7.00 -6.58
C VAL A 275 -9.81 -5.85 -7.31
N SER A 276 -10.43 -4.68 -7.33
CA SER A 276 -9.82 -3.42 -7.73
C SER A 276 -9.54 -2.55 -6.50
N GLN A 277 -8.52 -1.71 -6.60
CA GLN A 277 -8.10 -0.72 -5.61
C GLN A 277 -7.89 0.62 -6.30
N ALA A 278 -8.25 1.68 -5.62
CA ALA A 278 -7.81 3.03 -5.93
C ALA A 278 -7.41 3.72 -4.63
N GLU A 279 -6.37 4.55 -4.64
CA GLU A 279 -5.85 5.15 -3.43
C GLU A 279 -5.23 6.50 -3.66
N GLN A 280 -5.39 7.37 -2.66
CA GLN A 280 -4.77 8.69 -2.58
C GLN A 280 -4.38 9.03 -1.14
N THR A 281 -3.27 9.74 -0.99
CA THR A 281 -2.89 10.37 0.28
C THR A 281 -3.45 11.77 0.40
N ILE A 282 -3.99 12.09 1.57
CA ILE A 282 -4.50 13.40 1.93
C ILE A 282 -3.79 13.97 3.16
N LEU A 283 -3.55 15.27 3.14
CA LEU A 283 -3.13 16.05 4.30
C LEU A 283 -4.35 16.84 4.81
N VAL A 284 -4.81 16.52 6.02
CA VAL A 284 -5.90 17.22 6.71
C VAL A 284 -5.29 18.30 7.61
N GLU A 285 -5.69 19.54 7.43
CA GLU A 285 -5.31 20.73 8.19
C GLU A 285 -6.56 21.43 8.72
N GLU A 286 -6.40 22.37 9.65
CA GLU A 286 -7.53 23.08 10.29
C GLU A 286 -8.55 23.62 9.28
N ASN A 287 -8.08 24.25 8.19
CA ASN A 287 -8.95 24.94 7.23
C ASN A 287 -8.82 24.38 5.81
N LYS A 288 -8.10 23.29 5.60
CA LYS A 288 -7.82 22.75 4.26
C LYS A 288 -7.58 21.25 4.28
N VAL A 289 -8.09 20.59 3.25
CA VAL A 289 -7.67 19.24 2.88
C VAL A 289 -6.92 19.30 1.56
N THR A 290 -5.74 18.69 1.50
CA THR A 290 -4.92 18.64 0.29
C THR A 290 -4.72 17.18 -0.10
N VAL A 291 -5.15 16.79 -1.29
CA VAL A 291 -4.76 15.50 -1.89
C VAL A 291 -3.33 15.67 -2.39
N THR A 292 -2.39 14.91 -1.82
CA THR A 292 -0.96 15.12 -2.07
C THR A 292 -0.45 14.34 -3.27
N THR A 293 -1.17 13.30 -3.69
CA THR A 293 -0.78 12.33 -4.74
C THR A 293 -1.56 12.47 -6.06
N LEU A 294 -2.14 13.66 -6.31
CA LEU A 294 -2.85 13.98 -7.56
C LEU A 294 -1.90 14.12 -8.76
#